data_0204199b75471d97dffa0d7d11c07dc9
#
_entry.id   0204199b75471d97dffa0d7d11c07dc9
#
_cell.length_a   1.000
_cell.length_b   1.000
_cell.length_c   1.000
_cell.angle_alpha   90.00
_cell.angle_beta   90.00
_cell.angle_gamma   90.00
#
_symmetry.space_group_name_H-M   'P 1'
#
loop_
_entity.id
_entity.type
_entity.pdbx_description
1 polymer ?
#
loop_
_entity_poly.entity_id
_entity_poly.type
_entity_poly.pdbx_seq_one_letter_code
_entity_poly.pdbx_strand_id
1 'polypeptide(L)'
;MAEEVWMLQTKKADFKQIGARFRIDPVTARIIRNRGIEGEAAIDRYLNGTLDDLYDPMLLKDMERAVSILCEAVDTGKKIRIVGDYDIDGVCSTYILLQAFERLGSDVDFEIPDRIKDGYGINESIIEQAHADGVEVILTCDNGISAFHQVELAKKYGMTVVITDHHEVPLDGEKEKIPPADAVIDPKQADCPYPFPEICGAVVAYKLVQVLYARRGVPRMEWLDLLEFAAIATVGDVMKLQDENRILVKYGLKKMAQTKNLGLRILAEKNNLDLGAITAYHIGFVIGPCLNAGGRLKTAKEALALLRAQSEQEAERLAEELKELNDTRKDMTEQGTEAAKLQVESWYQKDKVLVVFLPECHESLAGIIAGRLREYYQKPAIVLTRGEEAVKGSGRSIDEYHMFKKLTEVSDLLLKFGGHPLAAGLSLEEKNIDEFRRRLNENAGLTEEDFKAKVWIDVPMPVGYVTERLVRELSCLEPFGQGNEKPLFAEKSLRIRASRVLGRNRNVVKMTLEETDGHAIEALYFGDGTAFEEERAGRREIDVVYYPDINEYNGRKTLQAVIRRYKFRG
;
A
#
# COMPACT_ATOMS: atom_id res chain seq x y z
N MET A 1 -8.45 9.47 -23.08
CA MET A 1 -7.41 9.44 -22.02
C MET A 1 -6.94 10.86 -21.74
N ALA A 2 -6.61 11.19 -20.49
CA ALA A 2 -6.07 12.51 -20.15
C ALA A 2 -4.75 12.77 -20.91
N GLU A 3 -4.47 14.05 -21.21
CA GLU A 3 -3.20 14.46 -21.81
C GLU A 3 -2.05 14.16 -20.84
N GLU A 4 -0.96 13.53 -21.35
CA GLU A 4 0.21 13.18 -20.53
C GLU A 4 1.33 14.21 -20.71
N VAL A 5 1.88 14.68 -19.59
CA VAL A 5 3.08 15.53 -19.55
C VAL A 5 4.25 14.72 -19.00
N TRP A 6 5.31 14.60 -19.79
CA TRP A 6 6.54 13.92 -19.37
C TRP A 6 7.46 14.91 -18.67
N MET A 7 7.74 14.63 -17.41
CA MET A 7 8.52 15.47 -16.53
C MET A 7 9.81 14.76 -16.11
N LEU A 8 10.91 15.51 -16.10
CA LEU A 8 12.21 14.98 -15.73
C LEU A 8 12.50 15.23 -14.26
N GLN A 9 12.93 14.20 -13.53
CA GLN A 9 13.53 14.36 -12.20
C GLN A 9 14.87 15.08 -12.32
N THR A 10 15.03 16.21 -11.59
CA THR A 10 16.17 17.12 -11.75
C THR A 10 17.01 17.31 -10.48
N LYS A 11 16.93 16.38 -9.51
CA LYS A 11 17.75 16.47 -8.30
C LYS A 11 19.24 16.36 -8.67
N LYS A 12 20.05 17.30 -8.16
CA LYS A 12 21.47 17.40 -8.49
C LYS A 12 22.35 16.66 -7.49
N ALA A 13 23.41 16.02 -7.97
CA ALA A 13 24.53 15.47 -7.19
C ALA A 13 25.72 15.21 -8.13
N ASP A 14 26.88 14.90 -7.59
CA ASP A 14 27.99 14.34 -8.37
C ASP A 14 27.80 12.82 -8.53
N PHE A 15 27.04 12.45 -9.56
CA PHE A 15 26.71 11.05 -9.83
C PHE A 15 27.93 10.20 -10.18
N LYS A 16 29.00 10.82 -10.74
CA LYS A 16 30.26 10.12 -11.04
C LYS A 16 31.02 9.78 -9.77
N GLN A 17 31.10 10.73 -8.83
CA GLN A 17 31.73 10.52 -7.53
C GLN A 17 30.97 9.46 -6.72
N ILE A 18 29.63 9.55 -6.64
CA ILE A 18 28.79 8.55 -5.97
C ILE A 18 28.98 7.19 -6.62
N GLY A 19 28.92 7.11 -7.96
CA GLY A 19 29.14 5.88 -8.71
C GLY A 19 30.49 5.23 -8.40
N ALA A 20 31.56 6.01 -8.41
CA ALA A 20 32.90 5.52 -8.09
C ALA A 20 33.01 5.03 -6.63
N ARG A 21 32.41 5.77 -5.68
CA ARG A 21 32.43 5.45 -4.25
C ARG A 21 31.72 4.12 -3.94
N PHE A 22 30.52 3.91 -4.51
CA PHE A 22 29.68 2.74 -4.24
C PHE A 22 29.80 1.63 -5.31
N ARG A 23 30.64 1.81 -6.33
CA ARG A 23 30.86 0.89 -7.45
C ARG A 23 29.56 0.59 -8.23
N ILE A 24 28.77 1.63 -8.43
CA ILE A 24 27.53 1.60 -9.21
C ILE A 24 27.64 2.55 -10.41
N ASP A 25 26.79 2.34 -11.40
CA ASP A 25 26.69 3.22 -12.56
C ASP A 25 26.18 4.62 -12.14
N PRO A 26 26.68 5.72 -12.74
CA PRO A 26 26.15 7.06 -12.50
C PRO A 26 24.62 7.17 -12.72
N VAL A 27 24.05 6.34 -13.59
CA VAL A 27 22.59 6.24 -13.79
C VAL A 27 21.91 5.74 -12.51
N THR A 28 22.41 4.66 -11.92
CA THR A 28 21.91 4.12 -10.65
C THR A 28 22.05 5.15 -9.51
N ALA A 29 23.19 5.84 -9.43
CA ALA A 29 23.41 6.92 -8.46
C ALA A 29 22.39 8.06 -8.61
N ARG A 30 22.02 8.42 -9.86
CA ARG A 30 21.01 9.44 -10.13
C ARG A 30 19.62 8.99 -9.68
N ILE A 31 19.26 7.73 -9.91
CA ILE A 31 17.97 7.17 -9.46
C ILE A 31 17.88 7.21 -7.93
N ILE A 32 18.90 6.78 -7.22
CA ILE A 32 18.96 6.84 -5.75
C ILE A 32 18.74 8.27 -5.26
N ARG A 33 19.42 9.24 -5.88
CA ARG A 33 19.26 10.66 -5.55
C ARG A 33 17.84 11.16 -5.83
N ASN A 34 17.21 10.71 -6.92
CA ASN A 34 15.83 11.04 -7.26
C ASN A 34 14.84 10.53 -6.20
N ARG A 35 15.12 9.42 -5.54
CA ARG A 35 14.35 8.89 -4.38
C ARG A 35 14.52 9.72 -3.10
N GLY A 36 15.32 10.80 -3.13
CA GLY A 36 15.54 11.68 -1.97
C GLY A 36 16.64 11.21 -1.04
N ILE A 37 17.38 10.16 -1.40
CA ILE A 37 18.44 9.61 -0.57
C ILE A 37 19.72 10.44 -0.75
N GLU A 38 20.25 10.96 0.35
CA GLU A 38 21.37 11.88 0.38
C GLU A 38 22.42 11.48 1.43
N GLY A 39 23.69 11.71 1.11
CA GLY A 39 24.80 11.40 1.99
C GLY A 39 25.25 9.94 1.92
N GLU A 40 26.52 9.70 2.25
CA GLU A 40 27.16 8.39 2.11
C GLU A 40 26.48 7.32 2.98
N ALA A 41 26.16 7.63 4.23
CA ALA A 41 25.54 6.69 5.16
C ALA A 41 24.15 6.24 4.69
N ALA A 42 23.32 7.16 4.19
CA ALA A 42 21.98 6.83 3.70
C ALA A 42 22.05 6.03 2.39
N ILE A 43 22.98 6.35 1.49
CA ILE A 43 23.20 5.58 0.25
C ILE A 43 23.69 4.18 0.58
N ASP A 44 24.63 4.04 1.51
CA ASP A 44 25.11 2.72 1.95
C ASP A 44 23.99 1.87 2.56
N ARG A 45 23.21 2.45 3.47
CA ARG A 45 22.05 1.82 4.07
C ARG A 45 21.02 1.39 3.02
N TYR A 46 20.77 2.23 2.01
CA TYR A 46 19.85 1.91 0.92
C TYR A 46 20.32 0.70 0.08
N LEU A 47 21.62 0.65 -0.27
CA LEU A 47 22.20 -0.41 -1.10
C LEU A 47 22.46 -1.69 -0.31
N ASN A 48 23.08 -1.56 0.86
CA ASN A 48 23.70 -2.64 1.63
C ASN A 48 22.99 -2.95 2.95
N GLY A 49 21.98 -2.17 3.35
CA GLY A 49 21.29 -2.31 4.63
C GLY A 49 20.83 -3.73 4.93
N THR A 50 21.04 -4.14 6.17
CA THR A 50 20.77 -5.46 6.73
C THR A 50 19.77 -5.37 7.89
N LEU A 51 19.32 -6.49 8.43
CA LEU A 51 18.45 -6.50 9.61
C LEU A 51 19.13 -5.94 10.89
N ASP A 52 20.44 -5.86 10.90
CA ASP A 52 21.17 -5.26 12.03
C ASP A 52 21.22 -3.71 11.93
N ASP A 53 20.79 -3.15 10.79
CA ASP A 53 20.62 -1.72 10.57
C ASP A 53 19.22 -1.21 10.89
N LEU A 54 18.29 -2.07 11.34
CA LEU A 54 16.98 -1.65 11.83
C LEU A 54 17.14 -0.82 13.11
N TYR A 55 16.30 0.17 13.29
CA TYR A 55 16.34 0.99 14.49
C TYR A 55 15.96 0.19 15.74
N ASP A 56 16.62 0.55 16.85
CA ASP A 56 16.32 -0.03 18.15
C ASP A 56 14.85 0.19 18.52
N PRO A 57 14.05 -0.87 18.75
CA PRO A 57 12.67 -0.75 19.14
C PRO A 57 12.46 0.02 20.46
N MET A 58 13.48 0.08 21.32
CA MET A 58 13.45 0.84 22.57
C MET A 58 13.37 2.36 22.35
N LEU A 59 13.62 2.84 21.13
CA LEU A 59 13.40 4.23 20.74
C LEU A 59 11.92 4.58 20.52
N LEU A 60 11.04 3.59 20.38
CA LEU A 60 9.60 3.85 20.35
C LEU A 60 9.15 4.28 21.75
N LYS A 61 8.47 5.42 21.81
CA LYS A 61 7.93 5.95 23.08
C LYS A 61 7.05 4.90 23.74
N ASP A 62 7.09 4.84 25.07
CA ASP A 62 6.38 3.90 25.94
C ASP A 62 6.70 2.40 25.72
N MET A 63 7.66 2.03 24.85
CA MET A 63 8.02 0.63 24.59
C MET A 63 8.39 -0.10 25.89
N GLU A 64 9.26 0.48 26.73
CA GLU A 64 9.69 -0.14 27.99
C GLU A 64 8.49 -0.34 28.95
N ARG A 65 7.62 0.65 29.02
CA ARG A 65 6.43 0.62 29.90
C ARG A 65 5.43 -0.43 29.41
N ALA A 66 5.14 -0.47 28.11
CA ALA A 66 4.26 -1.47 27.50
C ALA A 66 4.77 -2.89 27.73
N VAL A 67 6.06 -3.13 27.46
CA VAL A 67 6.67 -4.45 27.65
C VAL A 67 6.63 -4.87 29.13
N SER A 68 6.85 -3.92 30.06
CA SER A 68 6.78 -4.23 31.51
C SER A 68 5.36 -4.63 31.93
N ILE A 69 4.33 -3.89 31.47
CA ILE A 69 2.91 -4.23 31.70
C ILE A 69 2.56 -5.60 31.14
N LEU A 70 2.94 -5.86 29.89
CA LEU A 70 2.61 -7.12 29.21
C LEU A 70 3.36 -8.32 29.81
N CYS A 71 4.61 -8.13 30.24
CA CYS A 71 5.34 -9.17 30.98
C CYS A 71 4.68 -9.48 32.31
N GLU A 72 4.26 -8.47 33.08
CA GLU A 72 3.52 -8.68 34.33
C GLU A 72 2.20 -9.42 34.09
N ALA A 73 1.46 -9.06 33.02
CA ALA A 73 0.22 -9.73 32.64
C ALA A 73 0.44 -11.21 32.36
N VAL A 74 1.49 -11.56 31.62
CA VAL A 74 1.89 -12.96 31.34
C VAL A 74 2.25 -13.70 32.65
N ASP A 75 3.07 -13.07 33.52
CA ASP A 75 3.54 -13.71 34.77
C ASP A 75 2.41 -13.92 35.78
N THR A 76 1.40 -13.07 35.78
CA THR A 76 0.25 -13.16 36.69
C THR A 76 -0.93 -13.92 36.11
N GLY A 77 -0.83 -14.40 34.85
CA GLY A 77 -1.90 -15.15 34.17
C GLY A 77 -3.13 -14.31 33.85
N LYS A 78 -2.96 -12.98 33.66
CA LYS A 78 -4.05 -12.09 33.26
C LYS A 78 -4.49 -12.42 31.84
N LYS A 79 -5.80 -12.40 31.59
CA LYS A 79 -6.37 -12.59 30.27
C LYS A 79 -6.14 -11.35 29.41
N ILE A 80 -5.50 -11.53 28.25
CA ILE A 80 -5.17 -10.46 27.29
C ILE A 80 -6.08 -10.59 26.09
N ARG A 81 -6.74 -9.50 25.66
CA ARG A 81 -7.45 -9.41 24.38
C ARG A 81 -6.70 -8.48 23.44
N ILE A 82 -6.29 -9.05 22.28
CA ILE A 82 -5.72 -8.28 21.17
C ILE A 82 -6.88 -7.76 20.33
N VAL A 83 -6.92 -6.44 20.09
CA VAL A 83 -7.93 -5.81 19.23
C VAL A 83 -7.23 -5.25 18.00
N GLY A 84 -7.41 -5.92 16.87
CA GLY A 84 -6.85 -5.52 15.57
C GLY A 84 -7.79 -4.65 14.74
N ASP A 85 -7.40 -4.37 13.50
CA ASP A 85 -8.28 -3.80 12.48
C ASP A 85 -8.57 -4.82 11.37
N TYR A 86 -9.53 -4.51 10.50
CA TYR A 86 -10.08 -5.44 9.49
C TYR A 86 -9.29 -5.49 8.18
N ASP A 87 -8.22 -4.75 8.02
CA ASP A 87 -7.38 -4.79 6.83
C ASP A 87 -6.12 -5.65 7.01
N ILE A 88 -5.28 -5.68 5.99
CA ILE A 88 -4.09 -6.54 5.97
C ILE A 88 -3.07 -6.17 7.05
N ASP A 89 -2.97 -4.87 7.42
CA ASP A 89 -2.08 -4.43 8.48
C ASP A 89 -2.60 -4.89 9.84
N GLY A 90 -3.89 -4.66 10.13
CA GLY A 90 -4.54 -5.16 11.35
C GLY A 90 -4.52 -6.67 11.47
N VAL A 91 -4.77 -7.41 10.39
CA VAL A 91 -4.69 -8.90 10.37
C VAL A 91 -3.28 -9.38 10.66
N CYS A 92 -2.25 -8.81 9.99
CA CYS A 92 -0.86 -9.20 10.22
C CYS A 92 -0.38 -8.81 11.61
N SER A 93 -0.75 -7.63 12.11
CA SER A 93 -0.47 -7.16 13.47
C SER A 93 -1.04 -8.12 14.51
N THR A 94 -2.31 -8.47 14.36
CA THR A 94 -3.01 -9.41 15.24
C THR A 94 -2.33 -10.80 15.22
N TYR A 95 -1.98 -11.29 14.03
CA TYR A 95 -1.26 -12.56 13.89
C TYR A 95 0.08 -12.56 14.60
N ILE A 96 0.90 -11.51 14.40
CA ILE A 96 2.21 -11.36 15.03
C ILE A 96 2.09 -11.39 16.56
N LEU A 97 1.15 -10.63 17.11
CA LEU A 97 0.94 -10.57 18.57
C LEU A 97 0.39 -11.87 19.13
N LEU A 98 -0.60 -12.50 18.48
CA LEU A 98 -1.14 -13.81 18.89
C LEU A 98 -0.05 -14.85 18.96
N GLN A 99 0.77 -14.98 17.90
CA GLN A 99 1.87 -15.93 17.88
C GLN A 99 2.86 -15.68 19.03
N ALA A 100 3.10 -14.41 19.35
CA ALA A 100 4.01 -14.05 20.44
C ALA A 100 3.45 -14.43 21.81
N PHE A 101 2.20 -14.10 22.11
CA PHE A 101 1.60 -14.38 23.43
C PHE A 101 1.28 -15.86 23.60
N GLU A 102 0.83 -16.57 22.57
CA GLU A 102 0.68 -18.04 22.59
C GLU A 102 2.02 -18.73 22.87
N ARG A 103 3.11 -18.28 22.24
CA ARG A 103 4.47 -18.77 22.48
C ARG A 103 4.94 -18.54 23.93
N LEU A 104 4.48 -17.47 24.55
CA LEU A 104 4.78 -17.15 25.96
C LEU A 104 3.84 -17.88 26.95
N GLY A 105 2.87 -18.64 26.46
CA GLY A 105 1.92 -19.39 27.30
C GLY A 105 0.85 -18.52 27.96
N SER A 106 0.54 -17.35 27.38
CA SER A 106 -0.46 -16.43 27.89
C SER A 106 -1.89 -16.92 27.61
N ASP A 107 -2.83 -16.57 28.50
CA ASP A 107 -4.25 -16.60 28.20
C ASP A 107 -4.57 -15.38 27.29
N VAL A 108 -4.64 -15.64 25.98
CA VAL A 108 -4.81 -14.61 24.97
C VAL A 108 -5.92 -14.97 23.99
N ASP A 109 -6.79 -13.99 23.73
CA ASP A 109 -7.77 -14.05 22.66
C ASP A 109 -7.68 -12.79 21.78
N PHE A 110 -8.53 -12.70 20.76
CA PHE A 110 -8.54 -11.55 19.86
C PHE A 110 -9.94 -11.15 19.43
N GLU A 111 -10.06 -9.89 19.03
CA GLU A 111 -11.22 -9.36 18.33
C GLU A 111 -10.76 -8.50 17.15
N ILE A 112 -11.50 -8.61 16.03
CA ILE A 112 -11.35 -7.77 14.85
C ILE A 112 -12.74 -7.23 14.51
N PRO A 113 -12.92 -5.89 14.49
CA PRO A 113 -14.22 -5.28 14.22
C PRO A 113 -14.72 -5.60 12.81
N ASP A 114 -16.05 -5.65 12.64
CA ASP A 114 -16.66 -5.70 11.32
C ASP A 114 -16.66 -4.33 10.67
N ARG A 115 -16.13 -4.24 9.44
CA ARG A 115 -15.96 -2.98 8.71
C ARG A 115 -17.25 -2.17 8.57
N ILE A 116 -18.38 -2.84 8.38
CA ILE A 116 -19.68 -2.21 8.08
C ILE A 116 -20.43 -1.91 9.38
N LYS A 117 -20.51 -2.90 10.27
CA LYS A 117 -21.32 -2.80 11.51
C LYS A 117 -20.62 -1.99 12.59
N ASP A 118 -19.32 -2.26 12.78
CA ASP A 118 -18.55 -1.72 13.91
C ASP A 118 -17.75 -0.48 13.51
N GLY A 119 -17.39 -0.35 12.23
CA GLY A 119 -16.50 0.69 11.74
C GLY A 119 -15.02 0.37 12.00
N TYR A 120 -14.20 1.41 12.10
CA TYR A 120 -12.75 1.29 12.26
C TYR A 120 -12.35 1.15 13.73
N GLY A 121 -11.50 0.16 14.01
CA GLY A 121 -10.80 -0.01 15.28
C GLY A 121 -11.69 -0.40 16.46
N ILE A 122 -11.15 -0.24 17.66
CA ILE A 122 -11.82 -0.61 18.90
C ILE A 122 -13.08 0.25 19.13
N ASN A 123 -14.18 -0.40 19.52
CA ASN A 123 -15.47 0.24 19.83
C ASN A 123 -15.99 -0.17 21.22
N GLU A 124 -17.09 0.45 21.66
CA GLU A 124 -17.66 0.22 22.99
C GLU A 124 -18.13 -1.23 23.18
N SER A 125 -18.74 -1.84 22.15
CA SER A 125 -19.25 -3.22 22.25
C SER A 125 -18.12 -4.22 22.46
N ILE A 126 -16.96 -3.99 21.84
CA ILE A 126 -15.74 -4.80 22.04
C ILE A 126 -15.26 -4.69 23.51
N ILE A 127 -15.29 -3.49 24.08
CA ILE A 127 -14.90 -3.28 25.49
C ILE A 127 -15.89 -3.93 26.46
N GLU A 128 -17.19 -3.77 26.22
CA GLU A 128 -18.24 -4.41 27.04
C GLU A 128 -18.14 -5.93 27.02
N GLN A 129 -17.93 -6.48 25.81
CA GLN A 129 -17.74 -7.93 25.66
C GLN A 129 -16.44 -8.40 26.34
N ALA A 130 -15.35 -7.64 26.20
CA ALA A 130 -14.09 -7.95 26.89
C ALA A 130 -14.28 -7.99 28.41
N HIS A 131 -15.02 -7.03 28.98
CA HIS A 131 -15.35 -7.02 30.40
C HIS A 131 -16.17 -8.25 30.81
N ALA A 132 -17.20 -8.58 30.05
CA ALA A 132 -18.05 -9.75 30.30
C ALA A 132 -17.26 -11.06 30.23
N ASP A 133 -16.25 -11.15 29.37
CA ASP A 133 -15.38 -12.31 29.18
C ASP A 133 -14.23 -12.39 30.21
N GLY A 134 -14.15 -11.42 31.14
CA GLY A 134 -13.13 -11.37 32.18
C GLY A 134 -11.75 -10.97 31.68
N VAL A 135 -11.68 -10.21 30.59
CA VAL A 135 -10.41 -9.66 30.07
C VAL A 135 -9.88 -8.59 31.02
N GLU A 136 -8.60 -8.68 31.35
CA GLU A 136 -7.94 -7.74 32.27
C GLU A 136 -7.00 -6.76 31.53
N VAL A 137 -6.54 -7.14 30.32
CA VAL A 137 -5.62 -6.34 29.51
C VAL A 137 -6.15 -6.26 28.08
N ILE A 138 -6.34 -5.05 27.60
CA ILE A 138 -6.58 -4.76 26.18
C ILE A 138 -5.26 -4.34 25.55
N LEU A 139 -4.92 -5.00 24.44
CA LEU A 139 -3.78 -4.63 23.58
C LEU A 139 -4.31 -4.33 22.18
N THR A 140 -4.32 -3.06 21.77
CA THR A 140 -4.70 -2.72 20.40
C THR A 140 -3.52 -2.85 19.46
N CYS A 141 -3.79 -3.12 18.19
CA CYS A 141 -2.77 -3.08 17.13
C CYS A 141 -3.38 -2.54 15.84
N ASP A 142 -2.66 -1.61 15.20
CA ASP A 142 -3.11 -0.90 14.02
C ASP A 142 -4.38 -0.06 14.24
N ASN A 143 -4.65 0.27 15.47
CA ASN A 143 -5.72 1.17 15.89
C ASN A 143 -5.54 1.59 17.35
N GLY A 144 -6.31 2.59 17.78
CA GLY A 144 -6.39 2.95 19.19
C GLY A 144 -5.99 4.39 19.48
N ILE A 145 -5.14 5.02 18.68
CA ILE A 145 -4.66 6.41 18.96
C ILE A 145 -5.79 7.45 19.00
N SER A 146 -6.92 7.16 18.38
CA SER A 146 -8.11 8.01 18.39
C SER A 146 -9.23 7.51 19.31
N ALA A 147 -9.02 6.42 20.05
CA ALA A 147 -10.06 5.72 20.82
C ALA A 147 -10.25 6.25 22.25
N PHE A 148 -10.42 7.55 22.42
CA PHE A 148 -10.49 8.21 23.74
C PHE A 148 -11.57 7.65 24.65
N HIS A 149 -12.79 7.63 24.15
CA HIS A 149 -13.96 7.19 24.91
C HIS A 149 -13.90 5.69 25.23
N GLN A 150 -13.43 4.89 24.29
CA GLN A 150 -13.28 3.45 24.45
C GLN A 150 -12.22 3.11 25.51
N VAL A 151 -11.10 3.83 25.51
CA VAL A 151 -10.07 3.68 26.54
C VAL A 151 -10.59 4.12 27.91
N GLU A 152 -11.30 5.25 28.00
CA GLU A 152 -11.94 5.68 29.25
C GLU A 152 -12.94 4.64 29.77
N LEU A 153 -13.72 4.01 28.88
CA LEU A 153 -14.66 2.96 29.26
C LEU A 153 -13.93 1.71 29.78
N ALA A 154 -12.87 1.26 29.10
CA ALA A 154 -12.04 0.14 29.55
C ALA A 154 -11.43 0.42 30.93
N LYS A 155 -10.93 1.65 31.16
CA LYS A 155 -10.40 2.08 32.47
C LYS A 155 -11.47 2.08 33.56
N LYS A 156 -12.72 2.46 33.25
CA LYS A 156 -13.85 2.37 34.21
C LYS A 156 -14.16 0.95 34.63
N TYR A 157 -13.96 -0.03 33.72
CA TYR A 157 -14.07 -1.45 34.02
C TYR A 157 -12.83 -2.04 34.71
N GLY A 158 -11.82 -1.22 35.01
CA GLY A 158 -10.60 -1.65 35.70
C GLY A 158 -9.58 -2.36 34.80
N MET A 159 -9.76 -2.32 33.49
CA MET A 159 -8.84 -2.95 32.55
C MET A 159 -7.56 -2.13 32.38
N THR A 160 -6.47 -2.79 32.12
CA THR A 160 -5.22 -2.20 31.63
C THR A 160 -5.28 -2.07 30.11
N VAL A 161 -4.87 -0.92 29.56
CA VAL A 161 -4.93 -0.67 28.12
C VAL A 161 -3.54 -0.32 27.60
N VAL A 162 -3.06 -1.10 26.62
CA VAL A 162 -1.83 -0.83 25.87
C VAL A 162 -2.20 -0.62 24.41
N ILE A 163 -1.79 0.50 23.83
CA ILE A 163 -2.03 0.85 22.43
C ILE A 163 -0.75 0.64 21.65
N THR A 164 -0.85 -0.07 20.50
CA THR A 164 0.16 -0.05 19.44
C THR A 164 -0.51 0.42 18.16
N ASP A 165 -0.07 1.56 17.64
CA ASP A 165 -0.67 2.21 16.47
C ASP A 165 0.40 2.92 15.64
N HIS A 166 0.03 3.40 14.46
CA HIS A 166 0.89 4.16 13.56
C HIS A 166 0.14 5.29 12.83
N HIS A 167 -1.11 5.50 13.19
CA HIS A 167 -1.94 6.53 12.58
C HIS A 167 -1.60 7.93 13.11
N GLU A 168 -2.06 8.97 12.39
CA GLU A 168 -1.82 10.35 12.80
C GLU A 168 -2.45 10.62 14.15
N VAL A 169 -1.66 11.23 15.04
CA VAL A 169 -2.12 11.58 16.38
C VAL A 169 -3.13 12.72 16.28
N PRO A 170 -4.35 12.56 16.83
CA PRO A 170 -5.35 13.63 16.83
C PRO A 170 -4.88 14.87 17.58
N LEU A 171 -5.31 16.05 17.08
CA LEU A 171 -4.99 17.34 17.69
C LEU A 171 -6.20 17.95 18.37
N ASP A 172 -5.98 18.61 19.52
CA ASP A 172 -6.89 19.53 20.15
C ASP A 172 -6.26 20.94 20.11
N GLY A 173 -6.67 21.72 19.12
CA GLY A 173 -5.95 22.95 18.73
C GLY A 173 -4.56 22.61 18.16
N GLU A 174 -3.51 23.07 18.83
CA GLU A 174 -2.10 22.79 18.44
C GLU A 174 -1.46 21.65 19.24
N LYS A 175 -2.20 21.06 20.20
CA LYS A 175 -1.66 20.01 21.08
C LYS A 175 -2.16 18.64 20.66
N GLU A 176 -1.25 17.68 20.72
CA GLU A 176 -1.62 16.28 20.58
C GLU A 176 -2.57 15.84 21.67
N LYS A 177 -3.57 15.08 21.28
CA LYS A 177 -4.51 14.46 22.19
C LYS A 177 -4.23 12.95 22.19
N ILE A 178 -3.77 12.46 23.33
CA ILE A 178 -3.43 11.04 23.52
C ILE A 178 -4.50 10.38 24.40
N PRO A 179 -5.01 9.18 24.02
CA PRO A 179 -5.94 8.42 24.87
C PRO A 179 -5.32 8.10 26.25
N PRO A 180 -6.11 8.03 27.34
CA PRO A 180 -5.61 7.79 28.69
C PRO A 180 -5.27 6.30 28.93
N ALA A 181 -4.57 5.68 28.01
CA ALA A 181 -4.08 4.30 28.10
C ALA A 181 -2.88 4.19 29.06
N ASP A 182 -2.59 2.98 29.52
CA ASP A 182 -1.44 2.74 30.40
C ASP A 182 -0.10 2.84 29.67
N ALA A 183 -0.08 2.55 28.36
CA ALA A 183 1.06 2.81 27.46
C ALA A 183 0.56 3.04 26.03
N VAL A 184 1.22 3.93 25.29
CA VAL A 184 0.89 4.25 23.89
C VAL A 184 2.16 4.21 23.07
N ILE A 185 2.30 3.17 22.25
CA ILE A 185 3.39 3.01 21.28
C ILE A 185 2.88 3.46 19.92
N ASP A 186 3.24 4.67 19.55
CA ASP A 186 2.96 5.22 18.23
C ASP A 186 4.15 6.09 17.79
N PRO A 187 4.80 5.76 16.65
CA PRO A 187 5.98 6.49 16.19
C PRO A 187 5.68 7.94 15.77
N LYS A 188 4.42 8.30 15.54
CA LYS A 188 4.01 9.64 15.09
C LYS A 188 3.72 10.62 16.24
N GLN A 189 3.83 10.20 17.50
CA GLN A 189 3.79 11.15 18.62
C GLN A 189 4.94 12.16 18.49
N ALA A 190 4.67 13.44 18.66
CA ALA A 190 5.63 14.52 18.45
C ALA A 190 6.91 14.40 19.30
N ASP A 191 6.82 13.80 20.48
CA ASP A 191 7.93 13.57 21.39
C ASP A 191 8.53 12.14 21.30
N CYS A 192 8.12 11.35 20.31
CA CYS A 192 8.69 10.02 20.05
C CYS A 192 10.07 10.15 19.38
N PRO A 193 11.15 9.66 20.01
CA PRO A 193 12.49 9.78 19.44
C PRO A 193 12.80 8.77 18.33
N TYR A 194 11.80 8.00 17.88
CA TYR A 194 11.99 7.00 16.84
C TYR A 194 12.36 7.65 15.50
N PRO A 195 13.49 7.28 14.87
CA PRO A 195 14.03 8.04 13.74
C PRO A 195 13.21 7.99 12.45
N PHE A 196 12.36 6.95 12.26
CA PHE A 196 11.58 6.74 11.06
C PHE A 196 10.11 6.42 11.38
N PRO A 197 9.25 7.42 11.53
CA PRO A 197 7.85 7.24 11.97
C PRO A 197 6.93 6.60 10.90
N GLU A 198 7.37 6.47 9.65
CA GLU A 198 6.60 5.95 8.53
C GLU A 198 6.60 4.39 8.50
N ILE A 199 6.35 3.75 9.64
CA ILE A 199 6.18 2.28 9.75
C ILE A 199 4.71 1.94 9.97
N CYS A 200 4.25 0.77 9.51
CA CYS A 200 2.87 0.31 9.68
C CYS A 200 2.63 -0.36 11.05
N GLY A 201 1.37 -0.59 11.39
CA GLY A 201 0.96 -1.19 12.66
C GLY A 201 1.60 -2.55 12.92
N ALA A 202 1.73 -3.41 11.90
CA ALA A 202 2.40 -4.70 12.01
C ALA A 202 3.90 -4.58 12.30
N VAL A 203 4.55 -3.52 11.83
CA VAL A 203 5.96 -3.26 12.17
C VAL A 203 6.07 -2.79 13.63
N VAL A 204 5.15 -1.97 14.11
CA VAL A 204 5.09 -1.60 15.54
C VAL A 204 4.90 -2.85 16.42
N ALA A 205 3.93 -3.71 16.07
CA ALA A 205 3.69 -4.99 16.75
C ALA A 205 4.92 -5.91 16.69
N TYR A 206 5.57 -6.01 15.54
CA TYR A 206 6.80 -6.79 15.35
C TYR A 206 7.94 -6.31 16.24
N LYS A 207 8.12 -4.99 16.38
CA LYS A 207 9.11 -4.39 17.27
C LYS A 207 8.78 -4.61 18.75
N LEU A 208 7.51 -4.54 19.12
CA LEU A 208 7.07 -4.91 20.48
C LEU A 208 7.41 -6.36 20.79
N VAL A 209 7.14 -7.29 19.87
CA VAL A 209 7.48 -8.72 20.03
C VAL A 209 8.99 -8.93 20.13
N GLN A 210 9.79 -8.19 19.37
CA GLN A 210 11.25 -8.23 19.47
C GLN A 210 11.73 -7.96 20.91
N VAL A 211 11.20 -6.93 21.57
CA VAL A 211 11.57 -6.58 22.94
C VAL A 211 11.02 -7.59 23.94
N LEU A 212 9.76 -8.01 23.79
CA LEU A 212 9.14 -9.04 24.62
C LEU A 212 9.96 -10.34 24.60
N TYR A 213 10.32 -10.84 23.41
CA TYR A 213 11.09 -12.06 23.25
C TYR A 213 12.49 -11.94 23.82
N ALA A 214 13.17 -10.81 23.60
CA ALA A 214 14.47 -10.56 24.19
C ALA A 214 14.41 -10.59 25.74
N ARG A 215 13.39 -9.97 26.35
CA ARG A 215 13.18 -9.96 27.80
C ARG A 215 12.86 -11.35 28.38
N ARG A 216 12.18 -12.19 27.58
CA ARG A 216 11.79 -13.55 27.97
C ARG A 216 12.81 -14.61 27.57
N GLY A 217 13.94 -14.23 26.98
CA GLY A 217 14.98 -15.17 26.54
C GLY A 217 14.55 -16.07 25.38
N VAL A 218 13.55 -15.67 24.60
CA VAL A 218 13.13 -16.38 23.38
C VAL A 218 14.18 -16.17 22.29
N PRO A 219 14.59 -17.23 21.56
CA PRO A 219 15.62 -17.12 20.53
C PRO A 219 15.26 -16.13 19.41
N ARG A 220 16.26 -15.35 18.95
CA ARG A 220 16.11 -14.38 17.84
C ARG A 220 15.45 -14.97 16.59
N MET A 221 15.70 -16.23 16.28
CA MET A 221 15.13 -16.89 15.11
C MET A 221 13.60 -16.97 15.13
N GLU A 222 12.98 -17.12 16.31
CA GLU A 222 11.52 -17.17 16.43
C GLU A 222 10.88 -15.81 16.14
N TRP A 223 11.52 -14.73 16.57
CA TRP A 223 11.11 -13.38 16.19
C TRP A 223 11.30 -13.13 14.69
N LEU A 224 12.41 -13.58 14.09
CA LEU A 224 12.64 -13.45 12.65
C LEU A 224 11.65 -14.26 11.81
N ASP A 225 11.02 -15.31 12.34
CA ASP A 225 9.97 -16.05 11.63
C ASP A 225 8.71 -15.20 11.40
N LEU A 226 8.51 -14.10 12.15
CA LEU A 226 7.39 -13.17 11.99
C LEU A 226 7.65 -12.05 10.98
N LEU A 227 8.87 -11.92 10.48
CA LEU A 227 9.28 -10.82 9.58
C LEU A 227 8.49 -10.77 8.27
N GLU A 228 8.08 -11.92 7.74
CA GLU A 228 7.31 -11.99 6.51
C GLU A 228 5.94 -11.29 6.64
N PHE A 229 5.30 -11.34 7.81
CA PHE A 229 4.01 -10.67 8.05
C PHE A 229 4.17 -9.16 8.19
N ALA A 230 5.24 -8.70 8.82
CA ALA A 230 5.59 -7.28 8.85
C ALA A 230 5.86 -6.73 7.43
N ALA A 231 6.51 -7.53 6.56
CA ALA A 231 6.73 -7.14 5.17
C ALA A 231 5.44 -7.16 4.33
N ILE A 232 4.56 -8.14 4.53
CA ILE A 232 3.25 -8.22 3.87
C ILE A 232 2.42 -6.99 4.23
N ALA A 233 2.35 -6.63 5.49
CA ALA A 233 1.64 -5.46 5.98
C ALA A 233 2.23 -4.16 5.42
N THR A 234 3.56 -3.98 5.49
CA THR A 234 4.25 -2.79 4.97
C THR A 234 3.90 -2.51 3.50
N VAL A 235 3.85 -3.57 2.67
CA VAL A 235 3.46 -3.44 1.26
C VAL A 235 1.95 -3.28 1.10
N GLY A 236 1.16 -3.99 1.89
CA GLY A 236 -0.30 -4.02 1.82
C GLY A 236 -0.95 -2.70 2.25
N ASP A 237 -0.38 -2.04 3.26
CA ASP A 237 -0.76 -0.71 3.73
C ASP A 237 -0.10 0.44 2.93
N VAL A 238 0.55 0.10 1.82
CA VAL A 238 1.14 1.05 0.86
C VAL A 238 2.17 1.98 1.51
N MET A 239 2.92 1.49 2.50
CA MET A 239 3.97 2.26 3.16
C MET A 239 5.14 2.52 2.22
N LYS A 240 5.82 3.67 2.44
CA LYS A 240 7.01 4.01 1.63
C LYS A 240 8.11 2.97 1.82
N LEU A 241 8.58 2.36 0.73
CA LEU A 241 9.70 1.40 0.74
C LEU A 241 11.05 2.13 0.80
N GLN A 242 11.23 2.92 1.83
CA GLN A 242 12.42 3.69 2.14
C GLN A 242 12.94 3.29 3.53
N ASP A 243 14.18 3.67 3.84
CA ASP A 243 14.81 3.43 5.13
C ASP A 243 14.62 1.98 5.65
N GLU A 244 14.14 1.78 6.88
CA GLU A 244 13.96 0.44 7.45
C GLU A 244 12.81 -0.36 6.81
N ASN A 245 11.76 0.29 6.29
CA ASN A 245 10.70 -0.41 5.56
C ASN A 245 11.25 -1.16 4.35
N ARG A 246 12.22 -0.54 3.63
CA ARG A 246 12.91 -1.20 2.53
C ARG A 246 13.68 -2.42 2.99
N ILE A 247 14.39 -2.33 4.12
CA ILE A 247 15.15 -3.44 4.71
C ILE A 247 14.18 -4.56 5.13
N LEU A 248 13.13 -4.22 5.86
CA LEU A 248 12.10 -5.16 6.32
C LEU A 248 11.47 -5.92 5.14
N VAL A 249 11.06 -5.21 4.10
CA VAL A 249 10.44 -5.84 2.91
C VAL A 249 11.47 -6.68 2.14
N LYS A 250 12.69 -6.20 1.95
CA LYS A 250 13.78 -6.96 1.27
C LYS A 250 14.05 -8.30 1.95
N TYR A 251 14.12 -8.33 3.26
CA TYR A 251 14.38 -9.55 4.02
C TYR A 251 13.12 -10.38 4.26
N GLY A 252 11.96 -9.74 4.40
CA GLY A 252 10.67 -10.41 4.49
C GLY A 252 10.32 -11.21 3.23
N LEU A 253 10.57 -10.65 2.03
CA LEU A 253 10.42 -11.38 0.76
C LEU A 253 11.33 -12.62 0.70
N LYS A 254 12.58 -12.52 1.18
CA LYS A 254 13.48 -13.67 1.28
C LYS A 254 12.97 -14.71 2.27
N LYS A 255 12.32 -14.27 3.35
CA LYS A 255 11.71 -15.16 4.34
C LYS A 255 10.49 -15.87 3.77
N MET A 256 9.61 -15.13 3.06
CA MET A 256 8.46 -15.69 2.36
C MET A 256 8.83 -16.80 1.37
N ALA A 257 9.97 -16.69 0.68
CA ALA A 257 10.47 -17.72 -0.22
C ALA A 257 10.68 -19.09 0.49
N GLN A 258 10.79 -19.08 1.80
CA GLN A 258 10.98 -20.26 2.66
C GLN A 258 9.98 -20.29 3.81
N THR A 259 8.78 -19.74 3.59
CA THR A 259 7.77 -19.62 4.62
C THR A 259 7.41 -20.96 5.25
N LYS A 260 7.30 -20.95 6.56
CA LYS A 260 6.76 -22.08 7.34
C LYS A 260 5.26 -21.96 7.54
N ASN A 261 4.67 -20.80 7.22
CA ASN A 261 3.25 -20.58 7.37
C ASN A 261 2.47 -21.33 6.30
N LEU A 262 1.69 -22.31 6.74
CA LEU A 262 0.92 -23.19 5.88
C LEU A 262 -0.11 -22.44 5.04
N GLY A 263 -0.85 -21.53 5.68
CA GLY A 263 -1.88 -20.73 5.01
C GLY A 263 -1.31 -19.83 3.92
N LEU A 264 -0.18 -19.16 4.19
CA LEU A 264 0.48 -18.30 3.20
C LEU A 264 1.00 -19.12 2.01
N ARG A 265 1.60 -20.29 2.26
CA ARG A 265 2.07 -21.20 1.21
C ARG A 265 0.92 -21.61 0.28
N ILE A 266 -0.17 -22.11 0.87
CA ILE A 266 -1.32 -22.59 0.10
C ILE A 266 -2.02 -21.43 -0.64
N LEU A 267 -2.13 -20.24 -0.03
CA LEU A 267 -2.67 -19.07 -0.72
C LEU A 267 -1.85 -18.69 -1.96
N ALA A 268 -0.52 -18.76 -1.86
CA ALA A 268 0.37 -18.54 -3.00
C ALA A 268 0.17 -19.59 -4.10
N GLU A 269 0.11 -20.87 -3.74
CA GLU A 269 -0.14 -21.98 -4.67
C GLU A 269 -1.48 -21.83 -5.40
N LYS A 270 -2.57 -21.49 -4.68
CA LYS A 270 -3.91 -21.26 -5.26
C LYS A 270 -3.93 -20.08 -6.25
N ASN A 271 -3.02 -19.12 -6.08
CA ASN A 271 -2.84 -17.99 -6.99
C ASN A 271 -1.73 -18.21 -8.04
N ASN A 272 -1.21 -19.43 -8.18
CA ASN A 272 -0.14 -19.79 -9.10
C ASN A 272 1.14 -18.94 -8.92
N LEU A 273 1.47 -18.57 -7.70
CA LEU A 273 2.69 -17.82 -7.38
C LEU A 273 3.82 -18.78 -6.99
N ASP A 274 5.00 -18.52 -7.55
CA ASP A 274 6.25 -19.10 -7.07
C ASP A 274 6.80 -18.21 -5.94
N LEU A 275 6.77 -18.73 -4.72
CA LEU A 275 7.31 -18.02 -3.55
C LEU A 275 8.82 -17.75 -3.66
N GLY A 276 9.56 -18.56 -4.44
CA GLY A 276 10.97 -18.32 -4.71
C GLY A 276 11.24 -17.09 -5.57
N ALA A 277 10.24 -16.64 -6.35
CA ALA A 277 10.29 -15.46 -7.21
C ALA A 277 9.35 -14.33 -6.74
N ILE A 278 8.90 -14.36 -5.49
CA ILE A 278 7.95 -13.39 -4.95
C ILE A 278 8.56 -11.98 -4.87
N THR A 279 7.76 -10.99 -5.19
CA THR A 279 8.13 -9.56 -5.13
C THR A 279 7.08 -8.75 -4.39
N ALA A 280 7.38 -7.50 -4.06
CA ALA A 280 6.41 -6.58 -3.47
C ALA A 280 5.15 -6.42 -4.37
N TYR A 281 5.29 -6.53 -5.70
CA TYR A 281 4.15 -6.53 -6.62
C TYR A 281 3.16 -7.67 -6.30
N HIS A 282 3.67 -8.89 -6.10
CA HIS A 282 2.82 -10.05 -5.78
C HIS A 282 2.10 -9.87 -4.43
N ILE A 283 2.77 -9.25 -3.45
CA ILE A 283 2.10 -8.90 -2.19
C ILE A 283 1.00 -7.87 -2.43
N GLY A 284 1.30 -6.74 -3.07
CA GLY A 284 0.35 -5.64 -3.23
C GLY A 284 -0.83 -5.95 -4.16
N PHE A 285 -0.66 -6.82 -5.16
CA PHE A 285 -1.66 -7.07 -6.21
C PHE A 285 -2.27 -8.47 -6.21
N VAL A 286 -1.73 -9.42 -5.45
CA VAL A 286 -2.26 -10.80 -5.40
C VAL A 286 -2.53 -11.22 -3.95
N ILE A 287 -1.52 -11.35 -3.10
CA ILE A 287 -1.68 -11.86 -1.73
C ILE A 287 -2.50 -10.87 -0.88
N GLY A 288 -2.10 -9.61 -0.85
CA GLY A 288 -2.79 -8.58 -0.06
C GLY A 288 -4.26 -8.43 -0.41
N PRO A 289 -4.63 -8.31 -1.70
CA PRO A 289 -6.03 -8.30 -2.11
C PRO A 289 -6.85 -9.51 -1.68
N CYS A 290 -6.26 -10.72 -1.63
CA CYS A 290 -6.94 -11.92 -1.12
C CYS A 290 -7.17 -11.82 0.40
N LEU A 291 -6.15 -11.45 1.17
CA LEU A 291 -6.29 -11.28 2.63
C LEU A 291 -7.28 -10.17 2.98
N ASN A 292 -7.29 -9.07 2.23
CA ASN A 292 -8.22 -7.96 2.42
C ASN A 292 -9.66 -8.26 1.97
N ALA A 293 -9.88 -9.30 1.15
CA ALA A 293 -11.20 -9.59 0.58
C ALA A 293 -12.21 -10.01 1.66
N GLY A 294 -11.77 -10.78 2.65
CA GLY A 294 -12.59 -11.16 3.81
C GLY A 294 -13.13 -9.93 4.53
N GLY A 295 -12.26 -9.00 4.97
CA GLY A 295 -12.64 -7.78 5.66
C GLY A 295 -13.49 -6.79 4.83
N ARG A 296 -13.58 -6.98 3.52
CA ARG A 296 -14.44 -6.16 2.65
C ARG A 296 -15.83 -6.75 2.42
N LEU A 297 -15.94 -8.06 2.21
CA LEU A 297 -17.17 -8.72 1.77
C LEU A 297 -17.76 -9.66 2.82
N LYS A 298 -17.00 -10.03 3.86
CA LYS A 298 -17.44 -10.97 4.89
C LYS A 298 -16.87 -10.60 6.27
N THR A 299 -15.72 -11.16 6.64
CA THR A 299 -15.00 -10.83 7.88
C THR A 299 -13.49 -11.02 7.72
N ALA A 300 -12.70 -10.14 8.31
CA ALA A 300 -11.24 -10.25 8.33
C ALA A 300 -10.73 -11.43 9.19
N LYS A 301 -11.57 -11.97 10.06
CA LYS A 301 -11.25 -13.16 10.87
C LYS A 301 -10.89 -14.38 10.01
N GLU A 302 -11.40 -14.47 8.77
CA GLU A 302 -11.06 -15.55 7.83
C GLU A 302 -9.61 -15.47 7.34
N ALA A 303 -9.11 -14.27 7.08
CA ALA A 303 -7.71 -14.07 6.72
C ALA A 303 -6.78 -14.44 7.89
N LEU A 304 -7.12 -14.04 9.10
CA LEU A 304 -6.39 -14.45 10.30
C LEU A 304 -6.47 -15.97 10.52
N ALA A 305 -7.64 -16.60 10.33
CA ALA A 305 -7.82 -18.04 10.43
C ALA A 305 -6.94 -18.78 9.41
N LEU A 306 -6.83 -18.28 8.17
CA LEU A 306 -5.93 -18.85 7.17
C LEU A 306 -4.47 -18.82 7.65
N LEU A 307 -4.00 -17.68 8.17
CA LEU A 307 -2.63 -17.57 8.68
C LEU A 307 -2.36 -18.47 9.90
N ARG A 308 -3.41 -18.83 10.66
CA ARG A 308 -3.35 -19.72 11.82
C ARG A 308 -3.65 -21.17 11.51
N ALA A 309 -3.98 -21.54 10.29
CA ALA A 309 -4.36 -22.91 9.92
C ALA A 309 -3.28 -23.93 10.29
N GLN A 310 -3.69 -25.02 10.93
CA GLN A 310 -2.79 -26.08 11.39
C GLN A 310 -2.82 -27.34 10.51
N SER A 311 -3.75 -27.40 9.55
CA SER A 311 -3.88 -28.52 8.62
C SER A 311 -3.98 -28.04 7.18
N GLU A 312 -3.48 -28.85 6.23
CA GLU A 312 -3.57 -28.55 4.79
C GLU A 312 -5.04 -28.41 4.36
N GLN A 313 -5.91 -29.29 4.81
CA GLN A 313 -7.33 -29.25 4.45
C GLN A 313 -8.02 -27.94 4.88
N GLU A 314 -7.73 -27.45 6.08
CA GLU A 314 -8.25 -26.19 6.58
C GLU A 314 -7.68 -25.02 5.78
N ALA A 315 -6.37 -24.99 5.55
CA ALA A 315 -5.69 -23.96 4.80
C ALA A 315 -6.17 -23.90 3.34
N GLU A 316 -6.37 -25.06 2.69
CA GLU A 316 -6.91 -25.13 1.32
C GLU A 316 -8.32 -24.55 1.25
N ARG A 317 -9.20 -24.91 2.19
CA ARG A 317 -10.57 -24.38 2.24
C ARG A 317 -10.58 -22.86 2.41
N LEU A 318 -9.83 -22.34 3.37
CA LEU A 318 -9.78 -20.90 3.66
C LEU A 318 -9.10 -20.11 2.54
N ALA A 319 -8.04 -20.64 1.94
CA ALA A 319 -7.37 -19.99 0.82
C ALA A 319 -8.27 -19.93 -0.43
N GLU A 320 -9.03 -20.99 -0.71
CA GLU A 320 -10.00 -21.00 -1.82
C GLU A 320 -11.12 -19.96 -1.56
N GLU A 321 -11.69 -19.94 -0.35
CA GLU A 321 -12.73 -18.99 0.03
C GLU A 321 -12.26 -17.53 -0.11
N LEU A 322 -11.06 -17.19 0.40
CA LEU A 322 -10.49 -15.84 0.25
C LEU A 322 -10.21 -15.47 -1.21
N LYS A 323 -9.76 -16.44 -2.01
CA LYS A 323 -9.56 -16.23 -3.45
C LYS A 323 -10.88 -15.96 -4.16
N GLU A 324 -11.93 -16.74 -3.89
CA GLU A 324 -13.27 -16.53 -4.46
C GLU A 324 -13.85 -15.17 -4.05
N LEU A 325 -13.71 -14.77 -2.78
CA LEU A 325 -14.10 -13.44 -2.30
C LEU A 325 -13.35 -12.33 -3.04
N ASN A 326 -12.04 -12.52 -3.29
CA ASN A 326 -11.24 -11.55 -4.04
C ASN A 326 -11.66 -11.47 -5.51
N ASP A 327 -11.97 -12.60 -6.15
CA ASP A 327 -12.44 -12.62 -7.53
C ASP A 327 -13.83 -11.95 -7.62
N THR A 328 -14.75 -12.26 -6.70
CA THR A 328 -16.05 -11.57 -6.58
C THR A 328 -15.86 -10.05 -6.39
N ARG A 329 -14.96 -9.64 -5.50
CA ARG A 329 -14.64 -8.23 -5.29
C ARG A 329 -14.13 -7.56 -6.58
N LYS A 330 -13.27 -8.24 -7.37
CA LYS A 330 -12.78 -7.71 -8.65
C LYS A 330 -13.93 -7.49 -9.63
N ASP A 331 -14.81 -8.48 -9.79
CA ASP A 331 -15.96 -8.41 -10.70
C ASP A 331 -16.92 -7.28 -10.31
N MET A 332 -17.27 -7.19 -9.02
CA MET A 332 -18.11 -6.10 -8.51
C MET A 332 -17.45 -4.72 -8.71
N THR A 333 -16.13 -4.64 -8.49
CA THR A 333 -15.38 -3.39 -8.70
C THR A 333 -15.35 -3.01 -10.19
N GLU A 334 -15.18 -3.95 -11.10
CA GLU A 334 -15.20 -3.71 -12.54
C GLU A 334 -16.57 -3.22 -13.00
N GLN A 335 -17.65 -3.93 -12.62
CA GLN A 335 -19.02 -3.53 -12.91
C GLN A 335 -19.34 -2.12 -12.38
N GLY A 336 -18.98 -1.84 -11.11
CA GLY A 336 -19.18 -0.52 -10.51
C GLY A 336 -18.37 0.57 -11.20
N THR A 337 -17.15 0.27 -11.65
CA THR A 337 -16.30 1.23 -12.38
C THR A 337 -16.89 1.55 -13.75
N GLU A 338 -17.38 0.55 -14.50
CA GLU A 338 -18.01 0.80 -15.80
C GLU A 338 -19.33 1.57 -15.65
N ALA A 339 -20.16 1.24 -14.66
CA ALA A 339 -21.36 1.99 -14.35
C ALA A 339 -21.06 3.47 -14.00
N ALA A 340 -19.99 3.69 -13.21
CA ALA A 340 -19.55 5.03 -12.87
C ALA A 340 -19.03 5.82 -14.09
N LYS A 341 -18.26 5.19 -14.97
CA LYS A 341 -17.81 5.80 -16.23
C LYS A 341 -18.97 6.20 -17.12
N LEU A 342 -19.98 5.32 -17.26
CA LEU A 342 -21.18 5.65 -18.04
C LEU A 342 -21.91 6.89 -17.49
N GLN A 343 -22.01 7.03 -16.16
CA GLN A 343 -22.57 8.26 -15.56
C GLN A 343 -21.72 9.50 -15.87
N VAL A 344 -20.40 9.39 -15.73
CA VAL A 344 -19.49 10.50 -16.01
C VAL A 344 -19.59 10.91 -17.48
N GLU A 345 -19.56 9.97 -18.41
CA GLU A 345 -19.63 10.23 -19.85
C GLU A 345 -20.98 10.78 -20.30
N SER A 346 -22.07 10.37 -19.63
CA SER A 346 -23.42 10.83 -19.98
C SER A 346 -23.73 12.21 -19.41
N TRP A 347 -23.29 12.52 -18.18
CA TRP A 347 -23.81 13.69 -17.45
C TRP A 347 -22.73 14.58 -16.82
N TYR A 348 -21.51 14.05 -16.54
CA TYR A 348 -20.52 14.72 -15.68
C TYR A 348 -19.18 15.00 -16.35
N GLN A 349 -19.09 14.94 -17.68
CA GLN A 349 -17.85 15.15 -18.43
C GLN A 349 -17.17 16.49 -18.12
N LYS A 350 -17.97 17.55 -17.88
CA LYS A 350 -17.49 18.90 -17.61
C LYS A 350 -17.14 19.14 -16.15
N ASP A 351 -17.46 18.20 -15.28
CA ASP A 351 -17.18 18.33 -13.86
C ASP A 351 -15.68 18.28 -13.58
N LYS A 352 -15.24 19.16 -12.70
CA LYS A 352 -13.86 19.21 -12.21
C LYS A 352 -13.65 18.22 -11.06
N VAL A 353 -14.69 17.97 -10.28
CA VAL A 353 -14.76 16.97 -9.21
C VAL A 353 -15.88 16.01 -9.54
N LEU A 354 -15.53 14.76 -9.78
CA LEU A 354 -16.49 13.72 -10.14
C LEU A 354 -17.23 13.26 -8.88
N VAL A 355 -18.53 13.44 -8.83
CA VAL A 355 -19.41 12.91 -7.78
C VAL A 355 -20.39 11.96 -8.42
N VAL A 356 -20.23 10.67 -8.17
CA VAL A 356 -20.99 9.59 -8.80
C VAL A 356 -21.79 8.85 -7.75
N PHE A 357 -23.09 8.66 -7.97
CA PHE A 357 -23.96 7.90 -7.07
C PHE A 357 -24.28 6.52 -7.65
N LEU A 358 -23.84 5.48 -6.95
CA LEU A 358 -24.05 4.07 -7.29
C LEU A 358 -24.81 3.41 -6.14
N PRO A 359 -26.16 3.54 -6.07
CA PRO A 359 -26.92 3.11 -4.91
C PRO A 359 -26.82 1.61 -4.59
N GLU A 360 -26.59 0.77 -5.59
CA GLU A 360 -26.47 -0.68 -5.46
C GLU A 360 -25.01 -1.16 -5.24
N CYS A 361 -24.05 -0.23 -5.22
CA CYS A 361 -22.66 -0.58 -5.00
C CYS A 361 -22.40 -0.90 -3.53
N HIS A 362 -21.69 -1.98 -3.27
CA HIS A 362 -21.24 -2.31 -1.91
C HIS A 362 -20.32 -1.22 -1.35
N GLU A 363 -20.60 -0.70 -0.14
CA GLU A 363 -19.92 0.47 0.41
C GLU A 363 -18.41 0.31 0.53
N SER A 364 -17.91 -0.91 0.83
CA SER A 364 -16.47 -1.20 0.93
C SER A 364 -15.71 -1.05 -0.39
N LEU A 365 -16.42 -0.97 -1.54
CA LEU A 365 -15.83 -0.85 -2.87
C LEU A 365 -15.82 0.61 -3.39
N ALA A 366 -16.60 1.50 -2.80
CA ALA A 366 -16.70 2.89 -3.23
C ALA A 366 -15.33 3.57 -3.36
N GLY A 367 -14.44 3.35 -2.38
CA GLY A 367 -13.08 3.90 -2.40
C GLY A 367 -12.18 3.34 -3.50
N ILE A 368 -12.36 2.08 -3.88
CA ILE A 368 -11.60 1.46 -4.98
C ILE A 368 -12.09 2.03 -6.32
N ILE A 369 -13.41 2.14 -6.50
CA ILE A 369 -14.01 2.70 -7.71
C ILE A 369 -13.62 4.18 -7.85
N ALA A 370 -13.67 4.97 -6.77
CA ALA A 370 -13.21 6.36 -6.76
C ALA A 370 -11.73 6.48 -7.19
N GLY A 371 -10.87 5.56 -6.72
CA GLY A 371 -9.47 5.48 -7.13
C GLY A 371 -9.31 5.23 -8.64
N ARG A 372 -10.09 4.28 -9.20
CA ARG A 372 -10.07 3.99 -10.65
C ARG A 372 -10.58 5.16 -11.50
N LEU A 373 -11.63 5.86 -11.05
CA LEU A 373 -12.11 7.06 -11.73
C LEU A 373 -11.06 8.16 -11.70
N ARG A 374 -10.44 8.41 -10.54
CA ARG A 374 -9.35 9.37 -10.39
C ARG A 374 -8.19 9.06 -11.35
N GLU A 375 -7.79 7.80 -11.45
CA GLU A 375 -6.71 7.37 -12.35
C GLU A 375 -7.08 7.53 -13.82
N TYR A 376 -8.31 7.20 -14.18
CA TYR A 376 -8.76 7.25 -15.58
C TYR A 376 -8.97 8.68 -16.07
N TYR A 377 -9.62 9.54 -15.27
CA TYR A 377 -9.96 10.91 -15.64
C TYR A 377 -8.94 11.95 -15.17
N GLN A 378 -7.99 11.58 -14.31
CA GLN A 378 -7.06 12.50 -13.63
C GLN A 378 -7.79 13.63 -12.88
N LYS A 379 -8.94 13.34 -12.31
CA LYS A 379 -9.79 14.26 -11.55
C LYS A 379 -10.07 13.73 -10.15
N PRO A 380 -10.27 14.59 -9.14
CA PRO A 380 -10.82 14.16 -7.86
C PRO A 380 -12.14 13.42 -8.09
N ALA A 381 -12.33 12.30 -7.44
CA ALA A 381 -13.52 11.48 -7.61
C ALA A 381 -14.08 11.04 -6.25
N ILE A 382 -15.39 11.18 -6.09
CA ILE A 382 -16.16 10.72 -4.93
C ILE A 382 -17.22 9.76 -5.44
N VAL A 383 -17.23 8.56 -4.89
CA VAL A 383 -18.27 7.57 -5.16
C VAL A 383 -19.15 7.47 -3.93
N LEU A 384 -20.43 7.68 -4.15
CA LEU A 384 -21.49 7.60 -3.16
C LEU A 384 -22.27 6.30 -3.36
N THR A 385 -22.69 5.68 -2.26
CA THR A 385 -23.53 4.47 -2.26
C THR A 385 -24.59 4.56 -1.19
N ARG A 386 -25.66 3.77 -1.30
CA ARG A 386 -26.72 3.74 -0.28
C ARG A 386 -26.25 2.90 0.91
N GLY A 387 -26.15 3.50 2.09
CA GLY A 387 -25.96 2.80 3.36
C GLY A 387 -27.32 2.51 4.02
N GLU A 388 -27.30 1.91 5.20
CA GLU A 388 -28.52 1.55 5.93
C GLU A 388 -29.32 2.79 6.36
N GLU A 389 -28.68 3.82 6.91
CA GLU A 389 -29.33 5.02 7.44
C GLU A 389 -29.14 6.25 6.55
N ALA A 390 -28.04 6.32 5.81
CA ALA A 390 -27.65 7.47 5.00
C ALA A 390 -26.80 7.05 3.81
N VAL A 391 -26.64 7.94 2.84
CA VAL A 391 -25.68 7.77 1.76
C VAL A 391 -24.28 7.85 2.33
N LYS A 392 -23.44 6.86 2.03
CA LYS A 392 -22.02 6.82 2.37
C LYS A 392 -21.18 7.10 1.13
N GLY A 393 -20.03 7.73 1.31
CA GLY A 393 -19.16 8.07 0.22
C GLY A 393 -17.68 7.89 0.55
N SER A 394 -16.91 7.63 -0.50
CA SER A 394 -15.47 7.57 -0.42
C SER A 394 -14.85 8.39 -1.54
N GLY A 395 -13.97 9.31 -1.19
CA GLY A 395 -13.25 10.18 -2.12
C GLY A 395 -11.80 9.78 -2.32
N ARG A 396 -11.30 10.02 -3.54
CA ARG A 396 -9.87 9.92 -3.90
C ARG A 396 -9.49 11.15 -4.71
N SER A 397 -8.35 11.75 -4.39
CA SER A 397 -7.95 13.03 -4.92
C SER A 397 -6.67 12.99 -5.74
N ILE A 398 -6.40 14.09 -6.42
CA ILE A 398 -5.13 14.46 -7.05
C ILE A 398 -4.38 15.43 -6.15
N ASP A 399 -3.08 15.60 -6.36
CA ASP A 399 -2.21 16.44 -5.50
C ASP A 399 -2.67 17.91 -5.43
N GLU A 400 -3.28 18.41 -6.50
CA GLU A 400 -3.76 19.78 -6.64
C GLU A 400 -5.09 20.05 -5.90
N TYR A 401 -5.75 19.00 -5.36
CA TYR A 401 -7.05 19.13 -4.70
C TYR A 401 -7.06 18.49 -3.31
N HIS A 402 -7.03 19.32 -2.30
CA HIS A 402 -7.03 18.87 -0.91
C HIS A 402 -8.44 18.43 -0.46
N MET A 403 -8.74 17.13 -0.59
CA MET A 403 -10.08 16.55 -0.39
C MET A 403 -10.71 16.94 0.95
N PHE A 404 -10.02 16.73 2.07
CA PHE A 404 -10.55 17.01 3.40
C PHE A 404 -10.92 18.49 3.59
N LYS A 405 -10.04 19.43 3.14
CA LYS A 405 -10.32 20.85 3.22
C LYS A 405 -11.56 21.24 2.40
N LYS A 406 -11.71 20.64 1.22
CA LYS A 406 -12.86 20.90 0.33
C LYS A 406 -14.17 20.34 0.88
N LEU A 407 -14.11 19.19 1.57
CA LEU A 407 -15.28 18.67 2.30
C LEU A 407 -15.65 19.56 3.47
N THR A 408 -14.69 20.16 4.17
CA THR A 408 -14.95 21.13 5.23
C THR A 408 -15.72 22.37 4.73
N GLU A 409 -15.46 22.84 3.51
CA GLU A 409 -16.16 23.97 2.89
C GLU A 409 -17.66 23.69 2.62
N VAL A 410 -18.08 22.43 2.61
CA VAL A 410 -19.45 21.97 2.38
C VAL A 410 -20.00 21.12 3.55
N SER A 411 -19.42 21.27 4.72
CA SER A 411 -19.74 20.46 5.91
C SER A 411 -21.20 20.54 6.35
N ASP A 412 -21.89 21.64 6.03
CA ASP A 412 -23.32 21.83 6.28
C ASP A 412 -24.24 20.86 5.53
N LEU A 413 -23.74 20.21 4.46
CA LEU A 413 -24.44 19.18 3.71
C LEU A 413 -24.15 17.76 4.20
N LEU A 414 -23.14 17.60 5.07
CA LEU A 414 -22.62 16.31 5.50
C LEU A 414 -23.12 15.96 6.90
N LEU A 415 -23.44 14.69 7.12
CA LEU A 415 -23.74 14.15 8.45
C LEU A 415 -22.45 13.82 9.21
N LYS A 416 -21.47 13.21 8.50
CA LYS A 416 -20.16 12.86 9.03
C LYS A 416 -19.14 12.89 7.89
N PHE A 417 -17.94 13.34 8.17
CA PHE A 417 -16.81 13.24 7.23
C PHE A 417 -15.48 13.20 7.97
N GLY A 418 -14.46 12.65 7.30
CA GLY A 418 -13.10 12.60 7.80
C GLY A 418 -12.15 12.18 6.69
N GLY A 419 -10.86 12.41 6.89
CA GLY A 419 -9.85 11.99 5.92
C GLY A 419 -8.64 12.89 5.86
N HIS A 420 -7.90 12.76 4.77
CA HIS A 420 -6.62 13.38 4.47
C HIS A 420 -6.67 14.14 3.12
N PRO A 421 -5.59 14.82 2.70
CA PRO A 421 -5.56 15.53 1.42
C PRO A 421 -5.99 14.70 0.22
N LEU A 422 -5.59 13.42 0.15
CA LEU A 422 -5.80 12.56 -1.03
C LEU A 422 -6.94 11.56 -0.90
N ALA A 423 -7.52 11.39 0.27
CA ALA A 423 -8.61 10.44 0.49
C ALA A 423 -9.52 10.90 1.63
N ALA A 424 -10.82 10.65 1.50
CA ALA A 424 -11.78 10.95 2.55
C ALA A 424 -12.97 9.98 2.53
N GLY A 425 -13.57 9.77 3.71
CA GLY A 425 -14.87 9.15 3.89
C GLY A 425 -15.90 10.20 4.28
N LEU A 426 -17.14 10.00 3.90
CA LEU A 426 -18.24 10.92 4.22
C LEU A 426 -19.60 10.22 4.28
N SER A 427 -20.57 10.87 4.92
CA SER A 427 -21.99 10.51 4.81
C SER A 427 -22.85 11.75 4.68
N LEU A 428 -23.95 11.62 3.93
CA LEU A 428 -24.91 12.71 3.69
C LEU A 428 -26.31 12.15 3.44
N GLU A 429 -27.32 13.03 3.49
CA GLU A 429 -28.66 12.67 3.07
C GLU A 429 -28.76 12.64 1.54
N GLU A 430 -29.51 11.67 0.97
CA GLU A 430 -29.64 11.48 -0.48
C GLU A 430 -30.13 12.74 -1.18
N LYS A 431 -31.04 13.51 -0.56
CA LYS A 431 -31.55 14.77 -1.11
C LYS A 431 -30.45 15.86 -1.30
N ASN A 432 -29.32 15.73 -0.63
CA ASN A 432 -28.23 16.70 -0.69
C ASN A 432 -27.18 16.39 -1.80
N ILE A 433 -27.29 15.26 -2.50
CA ILE A 433 -26.27 14.81 -3.46
C ILE A 433 -26.03 15.84 -4.58
N ASP A 434 -27.09 16.37 -5.18
CA ASP A 434 -26.98 17.32 -6.29
C ASP A 434 -26.34 18.64 -5.84
N GLU A 435 -26.75 19.15 -4.68
CA GLU A 435 -26.19 20.37 -4.11
C GLU A 435 -24.73 20.18 -3.69
N PHE A 436 -24.40 19.03 -3.10
CA PHE A 436 -23.04 18.65 -2.75
C PHE A 436 -22.12 18.62 -4.00
N ARG A 437 -22.57 17.95 -5.08
CA ARG A 437 -21.83 17.92 -6.34
C ARG A 437 -21.66 19.33 -6.92
N ARG A 438 -22.71 20.13 -6.96
CA ARG A 438 -22.67 21.50 -7.49
C ARG A 438 -21.65 22.36 -6.76
N ARG A 439 -21.70 22.40 -5.42
CA ARG A 439 -20.81 23.24 -4.59
C ARG A 439 -19.36 22.82 -4.69
N LEU A 440 -19.05 21.50 -4.71
CA LEU A 440 -17.68 21.02 -4.88
C LEU A 440 -17.11 21.44 -6.24
N ASN A 441 -17.92 21.44 -7.29
CA ASN A 441 -17.49 21.86 -8.63
C ASN A 441 -17.29 23.38 -8.74
N GLU A 442 -18.18 24.19 -8.17
CA GLU A 442 -18.05 25.64 -8.10
C GLU A 442 -16.81 26.08 -7.33
N ASN A 443 -16.51 25.41 -6.22
CA ASN A 443 -15.40 25.72 -5.34
C ASN A 443 -14.12 24.94 -5.68
N ALA A 444 -14.08 24.18 -6.79
CA ALA A 444 -12.97 23.27 -7.09
C ALA A 444 -11.61 24.00 -7.15
N GLY A 445 -11.56 25.17 -7.78
CA GLY A 445 -10.33 25.94 -7.95
C GLY A 445 -9.33 25.29 -8.92
N LEU A 446 -9.75 24.24 -9.67
CA LEU A 446 -8.93 23.47 -10.59
C LEU A 446 -8.99 24.04 -12.01
N THR A 447 -7.91 23.85 -12.77
CA THR A 447 -7.75 24.21 -14.19
C THR A 447 -7.51 22.94 -15.03
N GLU A 448 -7.58 23.05 -16.36
CA GLU A 448 -7.30 21.93 -17.27
C GLU A 448 -5.85 21.40 -17.14
N GLU A 449 -4.91 22.24 -16.72
CA GLU A 449 -3.51 21.83 -16.50
C GLU A 449 -3.38 20.86 -15.31
N ASP A 450 -4.25 20.97 -14.31
CA ASP A 450 -4.24 20.12 -13.12
C ASP A 450 -4.71 18.69 -13.40
N PHE A 451 -5.38 18.49 -14.55
CA PHE A 451 -5.88 17.18 -15.00
C PHE A 451 -4.92 16.43 -15.92
N LYS A 452 -3.74 16.99 -16.20
CA LYS A 452 -2.75 16.30 -17.02
C LYS A 452 -2.00 15.24 -16.21
N ALA A 453 -1.95 14.03 -16.74
CA ALA A 453 -1.19 12.95 -16.12
C ALA A 453 0.32 13.24 -16.15
N LYS A 454 0.96 13.35 -14.99
CA LYS A 454 2.41 13.61 -14.88
C LYS A 454 3.17 12.28 -14.91
N VAL A 455 4.00 12.06 -15.92
CA VAL A 455 4.88 10.91 -16.03
C VAL A 455 6.30 11.35 -15.65
N TRP A 456 6.77 10.90 -14.48
CA TRP A 456 8.08 11.26 -13.98
C TRP A 456 9.15 10.34 -14.55
N ILE A 457 10.12 10.91 -15.26
CA ILE A 457 11.26 10.23 -15.86
C ILE A 457 12.48 10.41 -14.96
N ASP A 458 13.09 9.29 -14.53
CA ASP A 458 14.29 9.33 -13.70
C ASP A 458 15.52 9.81 -14.48
N VAL A 459 15.72 9.23 -15.65
CA VAL A 459 16.91 9.52 -16.48
C VAL A 459 16.53 9.52 -17.96
N PRO A 460 16.83 10.61 -18.70
CA PRO A 460 16.88 10.54 -20.15
C PRO A 460 18.10 9.67 -20.54
N MET A 461 17.85 8.49 -21.09
CA MET A 461 18.89 7.51 -21.37
C MET A 461 18.70 6.90 -22.76
N PRO A 462 19.71 6.99 -23.63
CA PRO A 462 19.71 6.32 -24.92
C PRO A 462 19.58 4.81 -24.78
N VAL A 463 18.87 4.13 -25.70
CA VAL A 463 18.75 2.66 -25.67
C VAL A 463 20.10 1.97 -25.90
N GLY A 464 21.04 2.64 -26.60
CA GLY A 464 22.40 2.17 -26.77
C GLY A 464 23.23 2.13 -25.48
N TYR A 465 22.80 2.83 -24.42
CA TYR A 465 23.44 2.73 -23.10
C TYR A 465 22.99 1.50 -22.31
N VAL A 466 21.93 0.83 -22.74
CA VAL A 466 21.40 -0.37 -22.06
C VAL A 466 22.36 -1.54 -22.25
N THR A 467 22.91 -2.03 -21.16
CA THR A 467 23.79 -3.20 -21.11
C THR A 467 23.26 -4.22 -20.10
N GLU A 468 23.63 -5.51 -20.26
CA GLU A 468 23.28 -6.52 -19.26
C GLU A 468 23.79 -6.16 -17.86
N ARG A 469 24.96 -5.54 -17.78
CA ARG A 469 25.54 -5.09 -16.52
C ARG A 469 24.63 -4.07 -15.85
N LEU A 470 24.19 -3.03 -16.57
CA LEU A 470 23.30 -2.01 -16.04
C LEU A 470 21.97 -2.61 -15.58
N VAL A 471 21.34 -3.47 -16.40
CA VAL A 471 20.05 -4.09 -16.04
C VAL A 471 20.18 -4.92 -14.78
N ARG A 472 21.23 -5.70 -14.63
CA ARG A 472 21.51 -6.47 -13.40
C ARG A 472 21.79 -5.56 -12.21
N GLU A 473 22.50 -4.46 -12.41
CA GLU A 473 22.78 -3.51 -11.36
C GLU A 473 21.49 -2.82 -10.86
N LEU A 474 20.56 -2.48 -11.76
CA LEU A 474 19.28 -1.88 -11.38
C LEU A 474 18.45 -2.75 -10.43
N SER A 475 18.70 -4.07 -10.36
CA SER A 475 18.06 -4.94 -9.37
C SER A 475 18.47 -4.61 -7.92
N CYS A 476 19.60 -3.91 -7.71
CA CYS A 476 19.97 -3.44 -6.36
C CYS A 476 18.98 -2.41 -5.80
N LEU A 477 18.16 -1.79 -6.68
CA LEU A 477 17.12 -0.85 -6.29
C LEU A 477 15.85 -1.52 -5.75
N GLU A 478 15.68 -2.84 -5.95
CA GLU A 478 14.55 -3.60 -5.41
C GLU A 478 14.61 -3.73 -3.86
N PRO A 479 13.45 -3.85 -3.19
CA PRO A 479 12.09 -4.00 -3.72
C PRO A 479 11.48 -2.66 -4.19
N PHE A 480 10.73 -2.70 -5.30
CA PHE A 480 9.99 -1.55 -5.81
C PHE A 480 8.59 -1.46 -5.19
N GLY A 481 8.13 -0.23 -4.93
CA GLY A 481 6.82 0.08 -4.36
C GLY A 481 6.68 1.57 -4.11
N GLN A 482 5.78 1.96 -3.23
CA GLN A 482 5.56 3.36 -2.88
C GLN A 482 6.86 4.03 -2.40
N GLY A 483 7.18 5.23 -2.94
CA GLY A 483 8.40 5.97 -2.59
C GLY A 483 9.72 5.37 -3.10
N ASN A 484 9.67 4.20 -3.75
CA ASN A 484 10.78 3.54 -4.44
C ASN A 484 10.28 2.85 -5.71
N GLU A 485 9.69 3.63 -6.60
CA GLU A 485 9.09 3.15 -7.84
C GLU A 485 10.14 2.55 -8.78
N LYS A 486 9.69 1.62 -9.65
CA LYS A 486 10.54 1.09 -10.71
C LYS A 486 11.01 2.24 -11.61
N PRO A 487 12.33 2.40 -11.86
CA PRO A 487 12.86 3.56 -12.58
C PRO A 487 12.35 3.62 -14.02
N LEU A 488 12.07 4.84 -14.48
CA LEU A 488 11.65 5.12 -15.85
C LEU A 488 12.73 5.92 -16.58
N PHE A 489 13.04 5.45 -17.77
CA PHE A 489 13.97 6.05 -18.70
C PHE A 489 13.21 6.61 -19.91
N ALA A 490 13.78 7.58 -20.60
CA ALA A 490 13.16 8.11 -21.81
C ALA A 490 14.18 8.39 -22.91
N GLU A 491 13.73 8.17 -24.13
CA GLU A 491 14.46 8.57 -25.32
C GLU A 491 13.51 9.10 -26.39
N LYS A 492 14.02 10.06 -27.17
CA LYS A 492 13.27 10.75 -28.22
C LYS A 492 13.76 10.32 -29.61
N SER A 493 12.85 10.39 -30.58
CA SER A 493 13.17 10.24 -32.02
C SER A 493 13.78 8.89 -32.41
N LEU A 494 13.38 7.81 -31.72
CA LEU A 494 13.75 6.46 -32.11
C LEU A 494 13.01 6.07 -33.41
N ARG A 495 13.72 5.41 -34.32
CA ARG A 495 13.15 4.88 -35.55
C ARG A 495 12.55 3.49 -35.32
N ILE A 496 11.30 3.28 -35.73
CA ILE A 496 10.67 1.96 -35.74
C ILE A 496 11.10 1.23 -37.01
N ARG A 497 12.03 0.28 -36.90
CA ARG A 497 12.45 -0.60 -38.01
C ARG A 497 11.39 -1.64 -38.36
N ALA A 498 10.80 -2.22 -37.34
CA ALA A 498 9.77 -3.24 -37.44
C ALA A 498 8.80 -3.14 -36.25
N SER A 499 7.55 -3.46 -36.47
CA SER A 499 6.57 -3.69 -35.40
C SER A 499 5.68 -4.88 -35.75
N ARG A 500 5.22 -5.59 -34.72
CA ARG A 500 4.29 -6.70 -34.85
C ARG A 500 3.43 -6.81 -33.60
N VAL A 501 2.11 -6.86 -33.79
CA VAL A 501 1.15 -7.14 -32.72
C VAL A 501 1.13 -8.64 -32.44
N LEU A 502 1.24 -9.01 -31.17
CA LEU A 502 1.31 -10.37 -30.67
C LEU A 502 0.19 -10.65 -29.67
N GLY A 503 0.04 -11.94 -29.33
CA GLY A 503 -0.95 -12.42 -28.39
C GLY A 503 -2.34 -12.63 -29.02
N ARG A 504 -3.09 -13.59 -28.46
CA ARG A 504 -4.44 -13.91 -28.93
C ARG A 504 -5.39 -12.70 -28.79
N ASN A 505 -5.18 -11.91 -27.75
CA ASN A 505 -5.96 -10.71 -27.47
C ASN A 505 -5.35 -9.43 -28.06
N ARG A 506 -4.31 -9.54 -28.92
CA ARG A 506 -3.63 -8.40 -29.56
C ARG A 506 -3.14 -7.34 -28.54
N ASN A 507 -2.73 -7.75 -27.38
CA ASN A 507 -2.37 -6.90 -26.23
C ASN A 507 -0.86 -6.72 -26.01
N VAL A 508 -0.04 -7.12 -26.98
CA VAL A 508 1.42 -6.94 -26.96
C VAL A 508 1.89 -6.43 -28.31
N VAL A 509 2.68 -5.37 -28.34
CA VAL A 509 3.38 -4.91 -29.55
C VAL A 509 4.87 -5.15 -29.36
N LYS A 510 5.45 -5.98 -30.20
CA LYS A 510 6.90 -6.19 -30.29
C LYS A 510 7.46 -5.28 -31.39
N MET A 511 8.50 -4.53 -31.08
CA MET A 511 9.15 -3.57 -31.99
C MET A 511 10.65 -3.78 -32.02
N THR A 512 11.30 -3.33 -33.08
CA THR A 512 12.72 -3.05 -33.13
C THR A 512 12.88 -1.54 -33.26
N LEU A 513 13.44 -0.92 -32.21
CA LEU A 513 13.72 0.52 -32.16
C LEU A 513 15.21 0.76 -32.42
N GLU A 514 15.50 1.81 -33.19
CA GLU A 514 16.84 2.16 -33.63
C GLU A 514 17.16 3.62 -33.38
N GLU A 515 18.34 3.89 -32.85
CA GLU A 515 18.95 5.22 -32.73
C GLU A 515 19.51 5.70 -34.07
N THR A 516 19.82 6.98 -34.16
CA THR A 516 20.40 7.61 -35.37
C THR A 516 21.80 7.07 -35.71
N ASP A 517 22.55 6.56 -34.74
CA ASP A 517 23.86 5.94 -34.91
C ASP A 517 23.80 4.47 -35.33
N GLY A 518 22.59 3.90 -35.47
CA GLY A 518 22.35 2.52 -35.91
C GLY A 518 22.22 1.53 -34.75
N HIS A 519 22.36 1.92 -33.51
CA HIS A 519 22.11 1.06 -32.36
C HIS A 519 20.63 0.65 -32.31
N ALA A 520 20.36 -0.65 -32.16
CA ALA A 520 18.99 -1.14 -32.16
C ALA A 520 18.71 -2.04 -30.96
N ILE A 521 17.50 -1.93 -30.40
CA ILE A 521 17.04 -2.74 -29.28
C ILE A 521 15.65 -3.34 -29.59
N GLU A 522 15.40 -4.55 -29.08
CA GLU A 522 14.03 -5.08 -29.02
C GLU A 522 13.21 -4.31 -28.00
N ALA A 523 11.97 -3.96 -28.36
CA ALA A 523 11.06 -3.27 -27.46
C ALA A 523 9.71 -3.97 -27.39
N LEU A 524 9.11 -3.99 -26.20
CA LEU A 524 7.80 -4.56 -25.93
C LEU A 524 6.88 -3.49 -25.33
N TYR A 525 5.71 -3.32 -25.91
CA TYR A 525 4.63 -2.55 -25.33
C TYR A 525 3.47 -3.48 -24.95
N PHE A 526 3.08 -3.46 -23.69
CA PHE A 526 1.93 -4.20 -23.16
C PHE A 526 0.72 -3.27 -23.10
N GLY A 527 -0.19 -3.40 -24.04
CA GLY A 527 -1.39 -2.58 -24.20
C GLY A 527 -2.16 -2.95 -25.45
N ASP A 528 -3.18 -2.17 -25.81
CA ASP A 528 -3.96 -2.40 -27.01
C ASP A 528 -3.10 -2.21 -28.27
N GLY A 529 -2.74 -3.33 -28.91
CA GLY A 529 -1.92 -3.31 -30.12
C GLY A 529 -2.68 -2.83 -31.35
N THR A 530 -4.01 -2.90 -31.35
CA THR A 530 -4.82 -2.35 -32.44
C THR A 530 -4.82 -0.85 -32.40
N ALA A 531 -5.14 -0.27 -31.23
CA ALA A 531 -5.07 1.17 -31.01
C ALA A 531 -3.66 1.73 -31.27
N PHE A 532 -2.59 0.98 -30.88
CA PHE A 532 -1.21 1.38 -31.15
C PHE A 532 -0.95 1.51 -32.67
N GLU A 533 -1.34 0.52 -33.49
CA GLU A 533 -1.09 0.56 -34.94
C GLU A 533 -1.98 1.61 -35.64
N GLU A 534 -3.20 1.84 -35.18
CA GLU A 534 -4.08 2.91 -35.66
C GLU A 534 -3.48 4.28 -35.35
N GLU A 535 -3.02 4.51 -34.13
CA GLU A 535 -2.37 5.75 -33.75
C GLU A 535 -1.04 5.92 -34.49
N ARG A 536 -0.30 4.84 -34.73
CA ARG A 536 0.93 4.88 -35.51
C ARG A 536 0.71 5.42 -36.92
N ALA A 537 -0.35 4.99 -37.59
CA ALA A 537 -0.76 5.48 -38.91
C ALA A 537 0.40 5.60 -39.94
N GLY A 538 1.33 4.64 -39.91
CA GLY A 538 2.52 4.62 -40.81
C GLY A 538 3.70 5.49 -40.38
N ARG A 539 3.60 6.23 -39.27
CA ARG A 539 4.73 6.99 -38.70
C ARG A 539 5.88 6.08 -38.33
N ARG A 540 7.10 6.57 -38.50
CA ARG A 540 8.33 5.79 -38.31
C ARG A 540 9.17 6.27 -37.12
N GLU A 541 8.81 7.39 -36.50
CA GLU A 541 9.52 7.94 -35.36
C GLU A 541 8.63 7.92 -34.12
N ILE A 542 9.23 7.58 -32.97
CA ILE A 542 8.56 7.43 -31.70
C ILE A 542 9.45 7.96 -30.57
N ASP A 543 8.85 8.69 -29.64
CA ASP A 543 9.42 8.97 -28.33
C ASP A 543 8.90 7.92 -27.36
N VAL A 544 9.76 7.41 -26.50
CA VAL A 544 9.39 6.35 -25.57
C VAL A 544 9.80 6.66 -24.12
N VAL A 545 8.95 6.25 -23.19
CA VAL A 545 9.30 6.06 -21.79
C VAL A 545 9.34 4.56 -21.53
N TYR A 546 10.46 4.07 -21.02
CA TYR A 546 10.72 2.65 -20.92
C TYR A 546 11.49 2.31 -19.64
N TYR A 547 11.58 1.03 -19.31
CA TYR A 547 12.64 0.48 -18.48
C TYR A 547 13.33 -0.68 -19.21
N PRO A 548 14.66 -0.83 -19.01
CA PRO A 548 15.42 -1.90 -19.63
C PRO A 548 15.20 -3.23 -18.88
N ASP A 549 15.21 -4.33 -19.60
CA ASP A 549 15.01 -5.66 -19.06
C ASP A 549 15.85 -6.69 -19.84
N ILE A 550 16.02 -7.88 -19.25
CA ILE A 550 16.65 -9.02 -19.90
C ILE A 550 15.58 -10.10 -20.10
N ASN A 551 15.23 -10.35 -21.34
CA ASN A 551 14.39 -11.50 -21.68
C ASN A 551 15.27 -12.75 -21.77
N GLU A 552 14.93 -13.78 -21.01
CA GLU A 552 15.58 -15.09 -21.07
C GLU A 552 14.59 -16.12 -21.63
N TYR A 553 14.84 -16.59 -22.83
CA TYR A 553 14.01 -17.58 -23.50
C TYR A 553 14.88 -18.66 -24.14
N ASN A 554 14.62 -19.93 -23.81
CA ASN A 554 15.41 -21.09 -24.28
C ASN A 554 16.93 -20.92 -24.09
N GLY A 555 17.35 -20.37 -22.94
CA GLY A 555 18.77 -20.15 -22.63
C GLY A 555 19.43 -18.98 -23.36
N ARG A 556 18.70 -18.28 -24.22
CA ARG A 556 19.17 -17.03 -24.85
C ARG A 556 18.72 -15.82 -24.06
N LYS A 557 19.67 -14.93 -23.78
CA LYS A 557 19.43 -13.65 -23.13
C LYS A 557 19.42 -12.55 -24.19
N THR A 558 18.37 -11.75 -24.21
CA THR A 558 18.25 -10.59 -25.09
C THR A 558 17.88 -9.36 -24.25
N LEU A 559 18.60 -8.27 -24.50
CA LEU A 559 18.23 -6.98 -23.93
C LEU A 559 16.95 -6.48 -24.61
N GLN A 560 16.05 -5.95 -23.82
CA GLN A 560 14.80 -5.37 -24.31
C GLN A 560 14.44 -4.09 -23.55
N ALA A 561 13.72 -3.20 -24.22
CA ALA A 561 13.07 -2.04 -23.62
C ALA A 561 11.58 -2.34 -23.41
N VAL A 562 11.12 -2.31 -22.17
CA VAL A 562 9.68 -2.45 -21.88
C VAL A 562 9.06 -1.06 -21.87
N ILE A 563 8.29 -0.76 -22.91
CA ILE A 563 7.67 0.55 -23.12
C ILE A 563 6.51 0.74 -22.14
N ARG A 564 6.52 1.85 -21.46
CA ARG A 564 5.45 2.25 -20.54
C ARG A 564 4.58 3.33 -21.12
N ARG A 565 5.17 4.29 -21.86
CA ARG A 565 4.49 5.37 -22.59
C ARG A 565 5.18 5.61 -23.90
N TYR A 566 4.44 6.10 -24.86
CA TYR A 566 4.98 6.48 -26.16
C TYR A 566 4.26 7.70 -26.73
N LYS A 567 4.92 8.40 -27.64
CA LYS A 567 4.35 9.46 -28.49
C LYS A 567 4.93 9.32 -29.88
N PHE A 568 4.07 9.22 -30.88
CA PHE A 568 4.54 9.21 -32.27
C PHE A 568 4.89 10.63 -32.70
N ARG A 569 5.93 10.75 -33.50
CA ARG A 569 6.29 12.00 -34.16
C ARG A 569 5.70 12.03 -35.57
N GLY A 570 5.24 13.21 -35.96
CA GLY A 570 4.58 13.44 -37.25
C GLY A 570 5.48 13.29 -38.46
#